data_54b75e57584203dd4e6cf1a340e408c1
#
_entry.id   54b75e57584203dd4e6cf1a340e408c1
#
_cell.length_a   1.000
_cell.length_b   1.000
_cell.length_c   1.000
_cell.angle_alpha   90.00
_cell.angle_beta   90.00
_cell.angle_gamma   90.00
#
_symmetry.space_group_name_H-M   'P 1'
#
loop_
_entity.id
_entity.type
_entity.pdbx_description
1 polymer ?
#
loop_
_entity_poly.entity_id
_entity_poly.type
_entity_poly.pdbx_seq_one_letter_code
_entity_poly.pdbx_strand_id
1 'polypeptide(L)'
;MIGAALQIGLAFNLICSGTLRSGPVGLALPEQDGESFTITYRIDVDGRRWCSDACDDVEPLDSILEGQIVLRDQHDPDGSNVVTIFPAMRRFTDTTIDGNVATLRSGTCDPEPFTGFPLNTA
;
A
#
# COMPACT_ATOMS: atom_id res chain seq x y z
N MET A 1 -16.19 -6.80 -20.27
CA MET A 1 -15.20 -6.92 -21.03
C MET A 1 -13.84 -6.79 -20.41
N ILE A 2 -12.98 -7.43 -20.99
CA ILE A 2 -11.64 -7.54 -20.49
C ILE A 2 -10.92 -6.22 -20.41
N GLY A 3 -11.31 -5.28 -21.25
CA GLY A 3 -10.62 -4.04 -21.30
C GLY A 3 -10.59 -3.27 -20.00
N ALA A 4 -11.66 -3.37 -19.21
CA ALA A 4 -11.70 -2.65 -17.95
C ALA A 4 -10.63 -3.14 -17.00
N ALA A 5 -10.46 -4.46 -16.93
CA ALA A 5 -9.44 -5.01 -16.04
C ALA A 5 -8.05 -4.59 -16.47
N LEU A 6 -7.81 -4.56 -17.77
CA LEU A 6 -6.50 -4.18 -18.27
C LEU A 6 -6.19 -2.73 -17.96
N GLN A 7 -7.18 -1.88 -18.09
CA GLN A 7 -6.93 -0.47 -17.83
C GLN A 7 -6.62 -0.20 -16.38
N ILE A 8 -7.26 -0.93 -15.49
CA ILE A 8 -6.96 -0.78 -14.09
C ILE A 8 -5.51 -1.14 -13.83
N GLY A 9 -4.95 -2.06 -14.62
CA GLY A 9 -3.58 -2.47 -14.42
C GLY A 9 -2.54 -1.46 -14.80
N LEU A 10 -2.90 -0.34 -15.44
CA LEU A 10 -1.93 0.62 -15.93
C LEU A 10 -1.65 1.72 -14.91
N ALA A 11 -2.68 2.40 -14.48
CA ALA A 11 -2.54 3.45 -13.48
C ALA A 11 -3.89 3.67 -12.84
N PHE A 12 -3.89 3.84 -11.52
CA PHE A 12 -5.15 3.99 -10.79
C PHE A 12 -4.88 4.53 -9.42
N ASN A 13 -5.92 5.07 -8.79
CA ASN A 13 -5.89 5.38 -7.38
C ASN A 13 -6.59 4.25 -6.65
N LEU A 14 -6.17 4.01 -5.41
CA LEU A 14 -6.86 3.08 -4.52
C LEU A 14 -7.18 3.80 -3.24
N ILE A 15 -8.45 3.79 -2.87
CA ILE A 15 -8.85 4.32 -1.57
C ILE A 15 -9.01 3.13 -0.66
N CYS A 16 -8.12 3.00 0.30
CA CYS A 16 -8.06 1.84 1.17
C CYS A 16 -8.48 2.21 2.57
N SER A 17 -9.32 1.39 3.16
CA SER A 17 -9.80 1.59 4.51
C SER A 17 -9.66 0.31 5.29
N GLY A 18 -9.34 0.43 6.55
CA GLY A 18 -9.16 -0.76 7.37
C GLY A 18 -8.80 -0.40 8.79
N THR A 19 -8.02 -1.27 9.40
CA THR A 19 -7.64 -1.10 10.79
C THR A 19 -6.13 -1.17 10.93
N LEU A 20 -5.65 -0.45 11.95
CA LEU A 20 -4.25 -0.43 12.34
C LEU A 20 -4.15 -1.10 13.69
N ARG A 21 -3.26 -2.08 13.79
CA ARG A 21 -3.02 -2.80 15.03
C ARG A 21 -1.53 -2.85 15.28
N SER A 22 -1.13 -2.75 16.53
CA SER A 22 0.28 -2.83 16.84
C SER A 22 0.48 -3.57 18.15
N GLY A 23 1.68 -4.08 18.31
CA GLY A 23 2.07 -4.83 19.49
C GLY A 23 3.50 -5.26 19.39
N PRO A 24 3.97 -6.01 20.40
CA PRO A 24 5.35 -6.48 20.42
C PRO A 24 5.63 -7.44 19.27
N VAL A 25 6.83 -7.35 18.73
CA VAL A 25 7.27 -8.27 17.69
C VAL A 25 7.27 -9.69 18.26
N GLY A 26 6.75 -10.63 17.47
CA GLY A 26 6.74 -12.03 17.85
C GLY A 26 5.50 -12.48 18.58
N LEU A 27 4.60 -11.56 18.93
CA LEU A 27 3.35 -11.89 19.55
C LEU A 27 2.21 -11.62 18.58
N ALA A 28 1.11 -12.33 18.77
CA ALA A 28 -0.07 -12.08 17.94
C ALA A 28 -0.58 -10.68 18.22
N LEU A 29 -0.95 -9.99 17.15
CA LEU A 29 -1.51 -8.66 17.30
C LEU A 29 -2.96 -8.76 17.75
N PRO A 30 -3.40 -7.83 18.61
CA PRO A 30 -4.79 -7.86 19.05
C PRO A 30 -5.72 -7.61 17.87
N GLU A 31 -6.79 -8.39 17.81
CA GLU A 31 -7.71 -8.27 16.69
C GLU A 31 -8.77 -7.22 16.92
N GLN A 32 -8.99 -6.88 18.15
CA GLN A 32 -10.14 -6.06 18.49
C GLN A 32 -9.85 -4.60 18.59
N ASP A 33 -8.63 -4.23 18.79
CA ASP A 33 -8.33 -2.85 19.17
C ASP A 33 -7.74 -2.05 18.03
N GLY A 34 -8.06 -2.44 16.81
CA GLY A 34 -7.56 -1.72 15.68
C GLY A 34 -8.19 -0.34 15.56
N GLU A 35 -7.36 0.64 15.26
CA GLU A 35 -7.86 1.96 14.93
C GLU A 35 -8.24 1.99 13.46
N SER A 36 -9.35 2.66 13.15
CA SER A 36 -9.77 2.80 11.77
C SER A 36 -8.91 3.85 11.08
N PHE A 37 -8.65 3.61 9.80
CA PHE A 37 -7.92 4.59 9.01
C PHE A 37 -8.33 4.49 7.56
N THR A 38 -8.01 5.52 6.80
CA THR A 38 -8.20 5.55 5.35
C THR A 38 -6.94 6.14 4.74
N ILE A 39 -6.48 5.51 3.66
CA ILE A 39 -5.30 5.98 2.95
C ILE A 39 -5.57 5.87 1.47
N THR A 40 -5.07 6.83 0.69
CA THR A 40 -5.21 6.81 -0.75
C THR A 40 -3.84 6.57 -1.36
N TYR A 41 -3.74 5.53 -2.18
CA TYR A 41 -2.53 5.27 -2.95
C TYR A 41 -2.77 5.70 -4.39
N ARG A 42 -1.77 6.32 -4.99
CA ARG A 42 -1.76 6.57 -6.43
C ARG A 42 -0.68 5.70 -7.02
N ILE A 43 -1.06 4.81 -7.93
CA ILE A 43 -0.17 3.78 -8.42
C ILE A 43 -0.13 3.84 -9.94
N ASP A 44 1.06 4.01 -10.47
CA ASP A 44 1.29 3.96 -11.91
C ASP A 44 2.10 2.70 -12.18
N VAL A 45 1.40 1.62 -12.54
CA VAL A 45 2.04 0.34 -12.77
C VAL A 45 2.96 0.43 -13.97
N ASP A 46 2.50 1.11 -15.01
CA ASP A 46 3.28 1.24 -16.25
C ASP A 46 4.56 2.03 -16.01
N GLY A 47 4.47 3.12 -15.27
CA GLY A 47 5.65 3.91 -14.93
C GLY A 47 6.41 3.41 -13.72
N ARG A 48 5.87 2.42 -13.03
CA ARG A 48 6.49 1.77 -11.87
C ARG A 48 6.80 2.76 -10.76
N ARG A 49 5.81 3.58 -10.42
CA ARG A 49 5.92 4.58 -9.35
C ARG A 49 4.63 4.64 -8.58
N TRP A 50 4.72 5.12 -7.37
CA TRP A 50 3.53 5.27 -6.52
C TRP A 50 3.77 6.33 -5.46
N CYS A 51 2.68 6.81 -4.91
CA CYS A 51 2.72 7.68 -3.74
C CYS A 51 1.45 7.48 -2.94
N SER A 52 1.39 8.08 -1.76
CA SER A 52 0.21 7.94 -0.91
C SER A 52 -0.20 9.28 -0.34
N ASP A 53 -1.50 9.40 -0.09
CA ASP A 53 -2.14 10.56 0.51
C ASP A 53 -1.75 11.86 -0.20
N ALA A 54 -1.01 12.75 0.46
CA ALA A 54 -0.63 14.03 -0.13
C ALA A 54 0.42 13.87 -1.23
N CYS A 55 1.01 12.70 -1.34
CA CYS A 55 1.99 12.42 -2.37
C CYS A 55 3.18 13.35 -2.32
N ASP A 56 3.70 13.54 -1.11
CA ASP A 56 4.89 14.36 -0.94
C ASP A 56 6.10 13.71 -1.57
N ASP A 57 6.14 12.39 -1.57
CA ASP A 57 7.25 11.65 -2.16
C ASP A 57 6.71 10.60 -3.11
N VAL A 58 7.15 10.65 -4.34
CA VAL A 58 6.83 9.62 -5.32
C VAL A 58 7.98 8.62 -5.29
N GLU A 59 7.65 7.35 -5.06
CA GLU A 59 8.65 6.30 -4.89
C GLU A 59 8.59 5.31 -6.02
N PRO A 60 9.70 4.62 -6.29
CA PRO A 60 9.66 3.52 -7.24
C PRO A 60 8.86 2.36 -6.66
N LEU A 61 8.13 1.70 -7.52
CA LEU A 61 7.39 0.51 -7.17
C LEU A 61 8.39 -0.64 -7.02
N ASP A 62 8.30 -1.39 -5.95
CA ASP A 62 9.31 -2.41 -5.67
C ASP A 62 9.27 -3.55 -6.68
N SER A 63 8.12 -4.19 -6.80
CA SER A 63 8.01 -5.31 -7.72
C SER A 63 6.56 -5.60 -8.03
N ILE A 64 6.36 -6.29 -9.14
CA ILE A 64 5.05 -6.78 -9.52
C ILE A 64 5.18 -8.29 -9.63
N LEU A 65 4.52 -8.98 -8.71
CA LEU A 65 4.50 -10.42 -8.71
C LEU A 65 3.11 -10.86 -9.12
N GLU A 66 3.00 -12.14 -9.45
CA GLU A 66 1.73 -12.66 -9.86
C GLU A 66 0.70 -12.42 -8.76
N GLY A 67 -0.33 -11.64 -9.06
CA GLY A 67 -1.39 -11.37 -8.10
C GLY A 67 -1.06 -10.34 -7.05
N GLN A 68 0.12 -9.73 -7.10
CA GLN A 68 0.53 -8.77 -6.09
C GLN A 68 1.27 -7.60 -6.69
N ILE A 69 1.06 -6.43 -6.12
CA ILE A 69 1.85 -5.26 -6.42
C ILE A 69 2.55 -4.88 -5.12
N VAL A 70 3.86 -5.05 -5.07
CA VAL A 70 4.62 -4.72 -3.89
C VAL A 70 5.11 -3.29 -4.04
N LEU A 71 4.52 -2.40 -3.25
CA LEU A 71 4.84 -0.98 -3.34
C LEU A 71 6.18 -0.70 -2.67
N ARG A 72 6.40 -1.29 -1.51
CA ARG A 72 7.64 -1.06 -0.77
C ARG A 72 8.03 -2.34 -0.08
N ASP A 73 9.34 -2.59 -0.07
CA ASP A 73 9.89 -3.76 0.63
C ASP A 73 11.26 -3.33 1.14
N GLN A 74 11.25 -2.67 2.31
CA GLN A 74 12.45 -2.11 2.89
C GLN A 74 12.80 -2.82 4.17
N HIS A 75 14.07 -3.13 4.34
CA HIS A 75 14.58 -3.80 5.52
C HIS A 75 15.85 -3.10 5.97
N ASP A 76 15.82 -2.60 7.19
CA ASP A 76 16.96 -1.96 7.82
C ASP A 76 17.31 -2.69 9.09
N PRO A 77 18.51 -2.48 9.63
CA PRO A 77 18.84 -3.13 10.91
C PRO A 77 17.85 -2.82 12.01
N ASP A 78 17.26 -1.62 11.98
CA ASP A 78 16.36 -1.19 13.04
C ASP A 78 14.89 -1.47 12.75
N GLY A 79 14.56 -1.89 11.53
CA GLY A 79 13.16 -2.12 11.24
C GLY A 79 12.92 -2.44 9.78
N SER A 80 11.64 -2.56 9.45
CA SER A 80 11.25 -2.86 8.08
C SER A 80 9.88 -2.27 7.80
N ASN A 81 9.59 -2.13 6.51
CA ASN A 81 8.26 -1.73 6.06
C ASN A 81 7.96 -2.40 4.74
N VAL A 82 6.87 -3.13 4.70
CA VAL A 82 6.44 -3.85 3.50
C VAL A 82 5.01 -3.48 3.22
N VAL A 83 4.75 -2.95 2.03
CA VAL A 83 3.41 -2.55 1.60
C VAL A 83 3.07 -3.32 0.35
N THR A 84 1.99 -4.07 0.41
CA THR A 84 1.56 -4.94 -0.68
C THR A 84 0.10 -4.73 -1.00
N ILE A 85 -0.20 -4.64 -2.29
CA ILE A 85 -1.57 -4.56 -2.78
C ILE A 85 -1.91 -5.89 -3.43
N PHE A 86 -3.12 -6.38 -3.16
CA PHE A 86 -3.67 -7.60 -3.75
C PHE A 86 -4.87 -7.21 -4.61
N PRO A 87 -4.65 -6.87 -5.88
CA PRO A 87 -5.72 -6.25 -6.68
C PRO A 87 -6.95 -7.13 -6.84
N ALA A 88 -6.76 -8.43 -7.07
CA ALA A 88 -7.91 -9.30 -7.29
C ALA A 88 -8.81 -9.39 -6.07
N MET A 89 -8.23 -9.25 -4.88
CA MET A 89 -8.98 -9.32 -3.63
C MET A 89 -9.38 -7.94 -3.12
N ARG A 90 -8.91 -6.89 -3.78
CA ARG A 90 -9.16 -5.52 -3.34
C ARG A 90 -8.73 -5.32 -1.90
N ARG A 91 -7.54 -5.80 -1.57
CA ARG A 91 -7.02 -5.73 -0.22
C ARG A 91 -5.61 -5.21 -0.24
N PHE A 92 -5.16 -4.76 0.92
CA PHE A 92 -3.78 -4.33 1.07
C PHE A 92 -3.29 -4.68 2.47
N THR A 93 -1.98 -4.77 2.59
CA THR A 93 -1.31 -4.89 3.88
C THR A 93 -0.13 -3.93 3.91
N ASP A 94 0.10 -3.37 5.08
CA ASP A 94 1.22 -2.47 5.32
C ASP A 94 1.77 -2.84 6.68
N THR A 95 2.88 -3.56 6.67
CA THR A 95 3.49 -4.06 7.90
C THR A 95 4.75 -3.27 8.18
N THR A 96 4.85 -2.73 9.38
CA THR A 96 6.02 -1.99 9.83
C THR A 96 6.57 -2.64 11.08
N ILE A 97 7.89 -2.83 11.11
CA ILE A 97 8.56 -3.25 12.33
C ILE A 97 9.54 -2.16 12.68
N ASP A 98 9.42 -1.64 13.88
CA ASP A 98 10.26 -0.55 14.35
C ASP A 98 10.78 -0.96 15.73
N GLY A 99 12.02 -1.40 15.78
CA GLY A 99 12.56 -1.94 17.00
C GLY A 99 11.79 -3.17 17.44
N ASN A 100 11.14 -3.08 18.57
CA ASN A 100 10.37 -4.19 19.11
C ASN A 100 8.87 -4.09 18.85
N VAL A 101 8.44 -3.13 18.06
CA VAL A 101 7.02 -2.90 17.84
C VAL A 101 6.68 -3.25 16.40
N ALA A 102 5.66 -4.08 16.25
CA ALA A 102 5.12 -4.41 14.93
C ALA A 102 3.79 -3.70 14.77
N THR A 103 3.58 -3.10 13.60
CA THR A 103 2.33 -2.42 13.28
C THR A 103 1.81 -2.97 11.97
N LEU A 104 0.55 -3.36 11.96
CA LEU A 104 -0.09 -3.88 10.76
C LEU A 104 -1.28 -3.01 10.42
N ARG A 105 -1.25 -2.47 9.21
CA ARG A 105 -2.42 -1.83 8.64
C ARG A 105 -2.92 -2.74 7.53
N SER A 106 -4.20 -3.03 7.53
CA SER A 106 -4.78 -3.87 6.50
C SER A 106 -6.24 -3.50 6.30
N GLY A 107 -6.74 -3.80 5.13
CA GLY A 107 -8.13 -3.51 4.85
C GLY A 107 -8.45 -3.74 3.39
N THR A 108 -9.50 -3.07 2.94
CA THR A 108 -10.00 -3.20 1.58
C THR A 108 -9.80 -1.92 0.83
N CYS A 109 -9.71 -2.03 -0.50
CA CYS A 109 -9.42 -0.91 -1.36
C CYS A 109 -10.43 -0.82 -2.48
N ASP A 110 -10.81 0.40 -2.83
CA ASP A 110 -11.67 0.68 -3.97
C ASP A 110 -10.87 1.42 -5.03
N PRO A 111 -10.86 0.93 -6.26
CA PRO A 111 -10.14 1.61 -7.32
C PRO A 111 -10.90 2.86 -7.77
N GLU A 112 -10.12 3.88 -8.12
CA GLU A 112 -10.61 5.14 -8.63
C GLU A 112 -9.74 5.58 -9.79
N PRO A 113 -10.21 6.46 -10.66
CA PRO A 113 -9.38 6.92 -11.75
C PRO A 113 -8.10 7.56 -11.25
N PHE A 114 -7.02 7.32 -11.99
CA PHE A 114 -5.72 7.86 -11.63
C PHE A 114 -5.72 9.37 -11.73
N THR A 115 -5.29 10.05 -10.68
CA THR A 115 -5.26 11.51 -10.66
C THR A 115 -3.86 12.07 -10.91
N GLY A 116 -2.90 11.20 -11.19
CA GLY A 116 -1.55 11.66 -11.49
C GLY A 116 -0.74 11.94 -10.25
N PHE A 117 0.51 12.22 -10.46
CA PHE A 117 1.40 12.63 -9.37
C PHE A 117 1.51 14.15 -9.38
N PRO A 118 1.83 14.74 -8.23
CA PRO A 118 2.03 16.18 -8.20
C PRO A 118 3.14 16.57 -9.17
N LEU A 119 2.98 17.72 -9.79
CA LEU A 119 4.00 18.25 -10.63
C LEU A 119 5.10 18.78 -9.73
N ASN A 120 6.03 17.92 -9.45
CA ASN A 120 7.13 18.32 -8.61
C ASN A 120 8.21 18.88 -9.47
N THR A 121 8.33 20.15 -9.44
CA THR A 121 9.25 20.81 -10.31
C THR A 121 10.61 21.01 -9.73
N ALA A 122 10.79 20.59 -8.55
CA ALA A 122 12.08 20.80 -7.91
C ALA A 122 13.20 20.11 -8.63
#